data_365f1c6cd24ab145ceb1bcb81bd30eb9
#
_entry.id   365f1c6cd24ab145ceb1bcb81bd30eb9
#
_cell.length_a   1.000
_cell.length_b   1.000
_cell.length_c   1.000
_cell.angle_alpha   90.00
_cell.angle_beta   90.00
_cell.angle_gamma   90.00
#
_symmetry.space_group_name_H-M   'P 1'
#
loop_
_entity.id
_entity.type
_entity.pdbx_description
1 polymer ?
#
loop_
_entity_poly.entity_id
_entity_poly.type
_entity_poly.pdbx_seq_one_letter_code
_entity_poly.pdbx_strand_id
1 'polypeptide(L)'
;MNTNLLVYAHEVGVKRFTGILSTCVYPDVVDEYPMTEEKLFDGPPPEGNFSYAYAKRSMAVQIDAMNKQYGTKYNYIIPCNLYSEHDGFYHGDKMHFVTALLQKLKDSNGHINLLGTGKPLRQFMHSDDLARIIKRVVDEDITESFNAAPDFNMSIKEMAKEAIDELLDKNVNIIWNQPELDGQYRKDVSSEKLLKLMPDFKFTSFREGVKRVWKTLN
;
A
#
# COMPACT_ATOMS: atom_id res chain seq x y z
N MET A 1 5.96 -19.50 6.02
CA MET A 1 4.74 -19.58 5.19
C MET A 1 5.07 -19.33 3.71
N ASN A 2 5.62 -18.18 3.30
CA ASN A 2 5.90 -17.88 1.89
C ASN A 2 6.76 -18.94 1.19
N THR A 3 7.87 -19.37 1.79
CA THR A 3 8.74 -20.43 1.28
C THR A 3 7.99 -21.73 1.02
N ASN A 4 7.17 -22.17 1.96
CA ASN A 4 6.41 -23.43 1.81
C ASN A 4 5.39 -23.33 0.66
N LEU A 5 4.73 -22.16 0.49
CA LEU A 5 3.81 -21.95 -0.61
C LEU A 5 4.52 -21.96 -1.96
N LEU A 6 5.68 -21.31 -2.08
CA LEU A 6 6.46 -21.28 -3.32
C LEU A 6 6.98 -22.67 -3.70
N VAL A 7 7.57 -23.39 -2.73
CA VAL A 7 8.08 -24.76 -2.97
C VAL A 7 6.92 -25.67 -3.38
N TYR A 8 5.83 -25.66 -2.64
CA TYR A 8 4.68 -26.50 -2.95
C TYR A 8 4.03 -26.13 -4.29
N ALA A 9 3.91 -24.84 -4.61
CA ALA A 9 3.40 -24.40 -5.91
C ALA A 9 4.25 -24.95 -7.07
N HIS A 10 5.57 -24.98 -6.90
CA HIS A 10 6.47 -25.57 -7.88
C HIS A 10 6.31 -27.08 -7.98
N GLU A 11 6.30 -27.80 -6.85
CA GLU A 11 6.16 -29.26 -6.77
C GLU A 11 4.88 -29.78 -7.44
N VAL A 12 3.77 -29.05 -7.29
CA VAL A 12 2.48 -29.42 -7.91
C VAL A 12 2.28 -28.83 -9.31
N GLY A 13 3.30 -28.18 -9.86
CA GLY A 13 3.29 -27.68 -11.24
C GLY A 13 2.44 -26.43 -11.47
N VAL A 14 2.26 -25.57 -10.44
CA VAL A 14 1.60 -24.26 -10.61
C VAL A 14 2.39 -23.43 -11.60
N LYS A 15 1.75 -23.02 -12.69
CA LYS A 15 2.41 -22.29 -13.78
C LYS A 15 2.68 -20.83 -13.44
N ARG A 16 1.83 -20.22 -12.62
CA ARG A 16 1.88 -18.80 -12.26
C ARG A 16 1.71 -18.62 -10.75
N PHE A 17 2.52 -17.77 -10.18
CA PHE A 17 2.44 -17.38 -8.77
C PHE A 17 2.71 -15.87 -8.68
N THR A 18 1.79 -15.13 -8.11
CA THR A 18 1.96 -13.69 -7.87
C THR A 18 2.06 -13.43 -6.37
N GLY A 19 3.23 -13.04 -5.91
CA GLY A 19 3.46 -12.65 -4.53
C GLY A 19 3.00 -11.22 -4.26
N ILE A 20 2.38 -10.95 -3.11
CA ILE A 20 2.05 -9.60 -2.69
C ILE A 20 3.05 -9.16 -1.63
N LEU A 21 3.88 -8.16 -1.98
CA LEU A 21 4.81 -7.52 -1.06
C LEU A 21 4.15 -6.31 -0.34
N SER A 22 4.91 -5.27 -0.10
CA SER A 22 4.48 -3.98 0.46
C SER A 22 5.60 -2.97 0.27
N THR A 23 5.32 -1.69 0.13
CA THR A 23 6.35 -0.63 0.10
C THR A 23 7.20 -0.56 1.37
N CYS A 24 6.83 -1.22 2.46
CA CYS A 24 7.68 -1.39 3.63
C CYS A 24 8.96 -2.19 3.37
N VAL A 25 9.07 -2.87 2.22
CA VAL A 25 10.28 -3.60 1.83
C VAL A 25 11.43 -2.70 1.39
N TYR A 26 11.15 -1.44 1.01
CA TYR A 26 12.17 -0.51 0.55
C TYR A 26 13.10 -0.05 1.69
N PRO A 27 14.32 0.43 1.35
CA PRO A 27 15.22 0.99 2.34
C PRO A 27 14.60 2.12 3.15
N ASP A 28 15.06 2.29 4.38
CA ASP A 28 14.66 3.44 5.22
C ASP A 28 15.17 4.77 4.66
N VAL A 29 16.40 4.74 4.15
CA VAL A 29 17.04 5.90 3.52
C VAL A 29 17.31 5.58 2.05
N VAL A 30 16.81 6.43 1.17
CA VAL A 30 17.04 6.37 -0.26
C VAL A 30 17.50 7.74 -0.77
N ASP A 31 18.25 7.73 -1.85
CA ASP A 31 18.81 8.92 -2.50
C ASP A 31 17.79 9.61 -3.44
N GLU A 32 16.76 8.88 -3.89
CA GLU A 32 15.82 9.36 -4.90
C GLU A 32 14.38 8.90 -4.65
N TYR A 33 13.43 9.79 -4.93
CA TYR A 33 11.99 9.52 -4.88
C TYR A 33 11.30 10.03 -6.16
N PRO A 34 10.21 9.37 -6.60
CA PRO A 34 9.64 8.14 -6.05
C PRO A 34 10.57 6.94 -6.27
N MET A 35 10.55 5.96 -5.35
CA MET A 35 11.39 4.76 -5.43
C MET A 35 10.94 3.84 -6.57
N THR A 36 11.91 3.37 -7.36
CA THR A 36 11.69 2.34 -8.38
C THR A 36 12.01 0.95 -7.85
N GLU A 37 11.66 -0.09 -8.59
CA GLU A 37 11.86 -1.50 -8.18
C GLU A 37 13.33 -1.85 -7.98
N GLU A 38 14.24 -1.18 -8.67
CA GLU A 38 15.69 -1.35 -8.56
C GLU A 38 16.21 -1.03 -7.17
N LYS A 39 15.53 -0.11 -6.46
CA LYS A 39 15.90 0.31 -5.09
C LYS A 39 15.58 -0.72 -4.00
N LEU A 40 14.90 -1.83 -4.35
CA LEU A 40 14.39 -2.81 -3.38
C LEU A 40 15.46 -3.35 -2.40
N PHE A 41 16.71 -3.46 -2.85
CA PHE A 41 17.80 -4.06 -2.07
C PHE A 41 18.94 -3.08 -1.75
N ASP A 42 18.77 -1.78 -1.98
CA ASP A 42 19.85 -0.78 -1.80
C ASP A 42 20.19 -0.48 -0.32
N GLY A 43 19.43 -0.99 0.63
CA GLY A 43 19.68 -0.76 2.04
C GLY A 43 18.73 -1.52 2.97
N PRO A 44 18.91 -1.40 4.29
CA PRO A 44 18.02 -2.01 5.26
C PRO A 44 16.65 -1.30 5.27
N PRO A 45 15.55 -2.04 5.49
CA PRO A 45 14.24 -1.44 5.66
C PRO A 45 14.14 -0.72 7.01
N PRO A 46 13.11 0.15 7.21
CA PRO A 46 12.89 0.85 8.47
C PRO A 46 12.81 -0.11 9.66
N GLU A 47 13.42 0.26 10.79
CA GLU A 47 13.49 -0.58 11.99
C GLU A 47 12.11 -1.03 12.47
N GLY A 48 11.12 -0.13 12.49
CA GLY A 48 9.75 -0.43 12.90
C GLY A 48 9.03 -1.49 12.05
N ASN A 49 9.55 -1.76 10.84
CA ASN A 49 9.02 -2.76 9.92
C ASN A 49 10.01 -3.90 9.61
N PHE A 50 11.14 -3.96 10.30
CA PHE A 50 12.28 -4.80 9.96
C PHE A 50 11.90 -6.26 9.67
N SER A 51 11.31 -6.95 10.64
CA SER A 51 10.96 -8.37 10.50
C SER A 51 9.94 -8.63 9.38
N TYR A 52 8.93 -7.79 9.28
CA TYR A 52 7.92 -7.87 8.23
C TYR A 52 8.53 -7.62 6.84
N ALA A 53 9.34 -6.58 6.71
CA ALA A 53 9.96 -6.20 5.46
C ALA A 53 10.91 -7.29 4.94
N TYR A 54 11.76 -7.84 5.81
CA TYR A 54 12.64 -8.95 5.43
C TYR A 54 11.88 -10.23 5.07
N ALA A 55 10.79 -10.54 5.76
CA ALA A 55 9.93 -11.67 5.39
C ALA A 55 9.33 -11.48 3.98
N LYS A 56 8.99 -10.25 3.59
CA LYS A 56 8.49 -9.92 2.25
C LYS A 56 9.63 -9.87 1.21
N ARG A 57 10.79 -9.29 1.52
CA ARG A 57 11.99 -9.35 0.65
C ARG A 57 12.42 -10.78 0.37
N SER A 58 12.39 -11.65 1.37
CA SER A 58 12.69 -13.08 1.22
C SER A 58 11.80 -13.73 0.15
N MET A 59 10.53 -13.36 0.06
CA MET A 59 9.64 -13.87 -0.98
C MET A 59 10.07 -13.40 -2.38
N ALA A 60 10.47 -12.14 -2.54
CA ALA A 60 10.96 -11.62 -3.83
C ALA A 60 12.22 -12.39 -4.27
N VAL A 61 13.21 -12.53 -3.39
CA VAL A 61 14.45 -13.28 -3.67
C VAL A 61 14.16 -14.73 -4.06
N GLN A 62 13.23 -15.39 -3.37
CA GLN A 62 12.86 -16.78 -3.65
C GLN A 62 12.14 -16.90 -5.01
N ILE A 63 11.25 -15.97 -5.35
CA ILE A 63 10.60 -15.90 -6.65
C ILE A 63 11.67 -15.78 -7.77
N ASP A 64 12.59 -14.84 -7.63
CA ASP A 64 13.65 -14.63 -8.62
C ASP A 64 14.58 -15.86 -8.74
N ALA A 65 14.89 -16.52 -7.62
CA ALA A 65 15.69 -17.74 -7.61
C ALA A 65 14.97 -18.89 -8.31
N MET A 66 13.67 -19.08 -8.07
CA MET A 66 12.86 -20.12 -8.72
C MET A 66 12.74 -19.88 -10.23
N ASN A 67 12.54 -18.63 -10.65
CA ASN A 67 12.52 -18.27 -12.06
C ASN A 67 13.84 -18.61 -12.75
N LYS A 68 14.97 -18.31 -12.10
CA LYS A 68 16.31 -18.63 -12.63
C LYS A 68 16.60 -20.13 -12.66
N GLN A 69 16.23 -20.85 -11.62
CA GLN A 69 16.57 -22.26 -11.45
C GLN A 69 15.65 -23.20 -12.23
N TYR A 70 14.37 -22.90 -12.28
CA TYR A 70 13.33 -23.80 -12.81
C TYR A 70 12.61 -23.24 -14.03
N GLY A 71 12.92 -22.01 -14.48
CA GLY A 71 12.23 -21.37 -15.58
C GLY A 71 10.76 -21.06 -15.30
N THR A 72 10.38 -20.91 -14.01
CA THR A 72 9.02 -20.50 -13.64
C THR A 72 8.75 -19.07 -14.11
N LYS A 73 7.47 -18.70 -14.19
CA LYS A 73 7.05 -17.34 -14.54
C LYS A 73 6.32 -16.71 -13.34
N TYR A 74 6.96 -16.77 -12.18
CA TYR A 74 6.44 -16.20 -10.95
C TYR A 74 6.80 -14.72 -10.84
N ASN A 75 5.94 -13.92 -10.28
CA ASN A 75 6.17 -12.50 -10.09
C ASN A 75 5.68 -12.00 -8.73
N TYR A 76 5.94 -10.74 -8.44
CA TYR A 76 5.41 -10.08 -7.26
C TYR A 76 4.95 -8.65 -7.56
N ILE A 77 3.95 -8.21 -6.81
CA ILE A 77 3.45 -6.84 -6.82
C ILE A 77 3.83 -6.18 -5.50
N ILE A 78 4.29 -4.93 -5.54
CA ILE A 78 4.65 -4.13 -4.37
C ILE A 78 3.61 -3.01 -4.20
N PRO A 79 2.48 -3.26 -3.52
CA PRO A 79 1.47 -2.24 -3.31
C PRO A 79 1.90 -1.23 -2.24
N CYS A 80 1.42 0.01 -2.38
CA CYS A 80 1.44 1.00 -1.31
C CYS A 80 0.42 0.65 -0.21
N ASN A 81 0.12 1.59 0.71
CA ASN A 81 -0.88 1.35 1.74
C ASN A 81 -2.26 1.15 1.10
N LEU A 82 -2.98 0.15 1.59
CA LEU A 82 -4.33 -0.17 1.11
C LEU A 82 -5.39 0.34 2.09
N TYR A 83 -6.58 0.63 1.57
CA TYR A 83 -7.78 0.90 2.34
C TYR A 83 -9.03 0.43 1.57
N SER A 84 -10.10 0.12 2.29
CA SER A 84 -11.35 -0.31 1.68
C SER A 84 -12.55 -0.20 2.62
N GLU A 85 -13.73 -0.44 2.08
CA GLU A 85 -14.98 -0.60 2.82
C GLU A 85 -14.94 -1.80 3.77
N HIS A 86 -14.04 -2.75 3.54
CA HIS A 86 -13.95 -4.01 4.28
C HIS A 86 -12.98 -3.95 5.47
N ASP A 87 -12.23 -2.85 5.63
CA ASP A 87 -11.32 -2.66 6.76
C ASP A 87 -12.04 -2.55 8.12
N GLY A 88 -13.35 -2.32 8.12
CA GLY A 88 -14.18 -2.18 9.32
C GLY A 88 -14.33 -3.44 10.17
N PHE A 89 -13.81 -4.58 9.73
CA PHE A 89 -13.74 -5.81 10.54
C PHE A 89 -12.70 -5.73 11.67
N TYR A 90 -11.79 -4.75 11.61
CA TYR A 90 -10.79 -4.51 12.64
C TYR A 90 -11.22 -3.33 13.52
N HIS A 91 -11.73 -3.60 14.71
CA HIS A 91 -12.10 -2.59 15.68
C HIS A 91 -10.89 -2.13 16.51
N GLY A 92 -10.87 -0.84 16.89
CA GLY A 92 -9.89 -0.25 17.79
C GLY A 92 -8.55 0.07 17.12
N ASP A 93 -7.44 -0.13 17.87
CA ASP A 93 -6.07 0.29 17.50
C ASP A 93 -5.46 -0.42 16.28
N LYS A 94 -6.20 -1.34 15.66
CA LYS A 94 -5.72 -2.13 14.50
C LYS A 94 -6.21 -1.59 13.16
N MET A 95 -7.01 -0.54 13.13
CA MET A 95 -7.47 0.06 11.86
C MET A 95 -6.35 0.83 11.17
N HIS A 96 -6.29 0.69 9.84
CA HIS A 96 -5.40 1.53 9.04
C HIS A 96 -5.87 2.99 9.02
N PHE A 97 -4.93 3.90 8.70
CA PHE A 97 -5.12 5.34 8.84
C PHE A 97 -6.43 5.85 8.21
N VAL A 98 -6.72 5.51 6.96
CA VAL A 98 -7.90 6.05 6.24
C VAL A 98 -9.19 5.63 6.94
N THR A 99 -9.35 4.35 7.25
CA THR A 99 -10.55 3.83 7.92
C THR A 99 -10.68 4.39 9.34
N ALA A 100 -9.57 4.48 10.09
CA ALA A 100 -9.56 5.08 11.41
C ALA A 100 -9.92 6.58 11.38
N LEU A 101 -9.43 7.33 10.38
CA LEU A 101 -9.79 8.72 10.15
C LEU A 101 -11.29 8.87 9.92
N LEU A 102 -11.86 8.09 9.00
CA LEU A 102 -13.27 8.18 8.66
C LEU A 102 -14.18 7.81 9.84
N GLN A 103 -13.81 6.79 10.63
CA GLN A 103 -14.53 6.46 11.85
C GLN A 103 -14.50 7.60 12.86
N LYS A 104 -13.33 8.22 13.08
CA LYS A 104 -13.21 9.39 13.96
C LYS A 104 -14.01 10.59 13.46
N LEU A 105 -14.07 10.82 12.16
CA LEU A 105 -14.88 11.89 11.57
C LEU A 105 -16.38 11.63 11.79
N LYS A 106 -16.85 10.41 11.63
CA LYS A 106 -18.23 10.01 11.91
C LYS A 106 -18.62 10.30 13.37
N ASP A 107 -17.76 9.90 14.30
CA ASP A 107 -18.00 10.03 15.75
C ASP A 107 -17.69 11.45 16.29
N SER A 108 -17.26 12.38 15.42
CA SER A 108 -16.75 13.68 15.84
C SER A 108 -17.83 14.65 16.31
N ASN A 109 -17.54 15.35 17.41
CA ASN A 109 -18.31 16.49 17.92
C ASN A 109 -17.65 17.86 17.56
N GLY A 110 -17.05 17.96 16.34
CA GLY A 110 -16.37 19.17 15.88
C GLY A 110 -14.85 19.13 16.04
N HIS A 111 -14.27 18.09 16.64
CA HIS A 111 -12.83 17.86 16.69
C HIS A 111 -12.49 16.38 16.66
N ILE A 112 -11.29 16.05 16.16
CA ILE A 112 -10.72 14.71 16.19
C ILE A 112 -9.27 14.75 16.64
N ASN A 113 -8.80 13.66 17.28
CA ASN A 113 -7.41 13.48 17.66
C ASN A 113 -6.73 12.53 16.66
N LEU A 114 -5.63 12.98 16.03
CA LEU A 114 -4.79 12.17 15.18
C LEU A 114 -3.37 12.09 15.76
N LEU A 115 -2.71 10.95 15.51
CA LEU A 115 -1.34 10.71 15.95
C LEU A 115 -0.35 11.32 14.96
N GLY A 116 0.84 11.67 15.46
CA GLY A 116 1.90 12.27 14.67
C GLY A 116 1.72 13.77 14.49
N THR A 117 2.45 14.35 13.54
CA THR A 117 2.39 15.76 13.13
C THR A 117 1.52 16.01 11.90
N GLY A 118 1.13 14.95 11.22
CA GLY A 118 0.45 15.02 9.92
C GLY A 118 1.36 15.38 8.74
N LYS A 119 2.67 15.56 8.95
CA LYS A 119 3.63 15.94 7.91
C LYS A 119 4.07 14.77 6.99
N PRO A 120 4.20 13.52 7.47
CA PRO A 120 4.65 12.42 6.63
C PRO A 120 3.81 12.25 5.37
N LEU A 121 4.51 11.98 4.26
CA LEU A 121 3.91 11.79 2.95
C LEU A 121 3.60 10.31 2.73
N ARG A 122 2.42 10.01 2.20
CA ARG A 122 1.97 8.64 1.96
C ARG A 122 1.18 8.52 0.66
N GLN A 123 1.30 7.35 0.07
CA GLN A 123 0.39 6.88 -0.99
C GLN A 123 -0.60 5.89 -0.39
N PHE A 124 -1.86 6.02 -0.74
CA PHE A 124 -2.92 5.08 -0.40
C PHE A 124 -3.68 4.67 -1.65
N MET A 125 -3.92 3.38 -1.80
CA MET A 125 -4.63 2.79 -2.92
C MET A 125 -5.88 2.06 -2.41
N HIS A 126 -6.99 2.21 -3.13
CA HIS A 126 -8.19 1.43 -2.83
C HIS A 126 -7.95 -0.06 -3.12
N SER A 127 -8.41 -0.97 -2.26
CA SER A 127 -8.14 -2.41 -2.41
C SER A 127 -8.70 -3.01 -3.70
N ASP A 128 -9.79 -2.45 -4.24
CA ASP A 128 -10.32 -2.87 -5.55
C ASP A 128 -9.34 -2.58 -6.69
N ASP A 129 -8.51 -1.55 -6.57
CA ASP A 129 -7.49 -1.27 -7.58
C ASP A 129 -6.45 -2.37 -7.60
N LEU A 130 -6.00 -2.84 -6.42
CA LEU A 130 -5.11 -3.99 -6.34
C LEU A 130 -5.78 -5.25 -6.90
N ALA A 131 -7.05 -5.48 -6.60
CA ALA A 131 -7.79 -6.62 -7.14
C ALA A 131 -7.88 -6.56 -8.68
N ARG A 132 -8.14 -5.38 -9.25
CA ARG A 132 -8.15 -5.17 -10.72
C ARG A 132 -6.78 -5.39 -11.35
N ILE A 133 -5.71 -4.93 -10.68
CA ILE A 133 -4.32 -5.17 -11.11
C ILE A 133 -4.03 -6.67 -11.11
N ILE A 134 -4.33 -7.38 -10.03
CA ILE A 134 -4.12 -8.84 -9.92
C ILE A 134 -4.90 -9.58 -11.02
N LYS A 135 -6.16 -9.19 -11.24
CA LYS A 135 -6.97 -9.80 -12.31
C LYS A 135 -6.30 -9.62 -13.67
N ARG A 136 -5.81 -8.43 -14.01
CA ARG A 136 -5.11 -8.17 -15.27
C ARG A 136 -3.78 -8.93 -15.37
N VAL A 137 -3.03 -9.06 -14.28
CA VAL A 137 -1.81 -9.89 -14.26
C VAL A 137 -2.12 -11.32 -14.67
N VAL A 138 -3.25 -11.88 -14.23
CA VAL A 138 -3.68 -13.22 -14.58
C VAL A 138 -4.21 -13.30 -16.02
N ASP A 139 -5.10 -12.39 -16.40
CA ASP A 139 -5.78 -12.43 -17.70
C ASP A 139 -4.83 -12.13 -18.88
N GLU A 140 -3.85 -11.24 -18.68
CA GLU A 140 -2.92 -10.78 -19.70
C GLU A 140 -1.55 -11.50 -19.64
N ASP A 141 -1.42 -12.51 -18.78
CA ASP A 141 -0.21 -13.32 -18.56
C ASP A 141 1.05 -12.47 -18.24
N ILE A 142 0.89 -11.39 -17.45
CA ILE A 142 2.00 -10.51 -17.07
C ILE A 142 2.94 -11.24 -16.11
N THR A 143 4.23 -11.27 -16.45
CA THR A 143 5.27 -11.99 -15.70
C THR A 143 6.23 -11.07 -14.94
N GLU A 144 6.16 -9.79 -15.20
CA GLU A 144 7.00 -8.77 -14.57
C GLU A 144 6.55 -8.49 -13.15
N SER A 145 7.51 -8.18 -12.29
CA SER A 145 7.27 -7.64 -10.95
C SER A 145 7.31 -6.13 -10.98
N PHE A 146 6.41 -5.47 -10.25
CA PHE A 146 6.27 -4.01 -10.30
C PHE A 146 5.66 -3.42 -9.03
N ASN A 147 5.86 -2.11 -8.86
CA ASN A 147 5.18 -1.29 -7.86
C ASN A 147 3.73 -1.02 -8.27
N ALA A 148 2.85 -0.93 -7.27
CA ALA A 148 1.45 -0.56 -7.47
C ALA A 148 1.05 0.55 -6.48
N ALA A 149 0.98 1.78 -6.98
CA ALA A 149 0.58 2.95 -6.21
C ALA A 149 0.00 4.02 -7.14
N PRO A 150 -1.00 4.81 -6.71
CA PRO A 150 -1.47 5.96 -7.48
C PRO A 150 -0.39 7.05 -7.54
N ASP A 151 -0.44 7.86 -8.59
CA ASP A 151 0.49 8.97 -8.84
C ASP A 151 0.16 10.21 -7.98
N PHE A 152 -0.06 10.02 -6.70
CA PHE A 152 -0.12 11.11 -5.74
C PHE A 152 0.66 10.73 -4.47
N ASN A 153 1.26 11.73 -3.85
CA ASN A 153 1.98 11.58 -2.58
C ASN A 153 1.57 12.73 -1.66
N MET A 154 0.56 12.49 -0.82
CA MET A 154 -0.05 13.49 0.04
C MET A 154 0.44 13.33 1.48
N SER A 155 0.56 14.45 2.20
CA SER A 155 0.74 14.40 3.64
C SER A 155 -0.51 13.86 4.33
N ILE A 156 -0.31 13.26 5.49
CA ILE A 156 -1.42 12.78 6.34
C ILE A 156 -2.40 13.91 6.65
N LYS A 157 -1.88 15.14 6.82
CA LYS A 157 -2.70 16.36 7.06
C LYS A 157 -3.55 16.73 5.84
N GLU A 158 -2.98 16.69 4.64
CA GLU A 158 -3.71 16.97 3.39
C GLU A 158 -4.81 15.93 3.15
N MET A 159 -4.51 14.65 3.36
CA MET A 159 -5.51 13.58 3.26
C MET A 159 -6.66 13.77 4.25
N ALA A 160 -6.34 14.10 5.51
CA ALA A 160 -7.38 14.34 6.52
C ALA A 160 -8.25 15.54 6.14
N LYS A 161 -7.64 16.62 5.64
CA LYS A 161 -8.37 17.81 5.16
C LYS A 161 -9.26 17.46 3.96
N GLU A 162 -8.70 16.74 2.96
CA GLU A 162 -9.46 16.35 1.76
C GLU A 162 -10.66 15.47 2.12
N ALA A 163 -10.51 14.55 3.08
CA ALA A 163 -11.62 13.74 3.56
C ALA A 163 -12.70 14.58 4.26
N ILE A 164 -12.31 15.56 5.08
CA ILE A 164 -13.25 16.50 5.75
C ILE A 164 -14.01 17.32 4.70
N ASP A 165 -13.28 17.96 3.78
CA ASP A 165 -13.85 18.83 2.74
C ASP A 165 -14.82 18.06 1.81
N GLU A 166 -14.58 16.77 1.61
CA GLU A 166 -15.37 15.93 0.70
C GLU A 166 -16.62 15.32 1.37
N LEU A 167 -16.57 15.05 2.68
CA LEU A 167 -17.58 14.24 3.36
C LEU A 167 -18.46 15.03 4.32
N LEU A 168 -18.03 16.20 4.76
CA LEU A 168 -18.70 16.95 5.82
C LEU A 168 -18.97 18.41 5.40
N ASP A 169 -20.18 18.88 5.65
CA ASP A 169 -20.58 20.29 5.43
C ASP A 169 -20.14 21.21 6.60
N LYS A 170 -19.28 20.73 7.48
CA LYS A 170 -18.80 21.44 8.68
C LYS A 170 -17.30 21.32 8.86
N ASN A 171 -16.68 22.35 9.41
CA ASN A 171 -15.30 22.29 9.82
C ASN A 171 -15.11 21.36 11.01
N VAL A 172 -14.09 20.49 10.94
CA VAL A 172 -13.63 19.65 12.03
C VAL A 172 -12.20 20.05 12.38
N ASN A 173 -11.97 20.39 13.66
CA ASN A 173 -10.64 20.71 14.15
C ASN A 173 -9.82 19.45 14.37
N ILE A 174 -8.60 19.41 13.82
CA ILE A 174 -7.68 18.28 14.00
C ILE A 174 -6.66 18.63 15.06
N ILE A 175 -6.62 17.83 16.13
CA ILE A 175 -5.65 17.92 17.21
C ILE A 175 -4.58 16.85 16.96
N TRP A 176 -3.35 17.29 16.72
CA TRP A 176 -2.20 16.40 16.49
C TRP A 176 -1.49 16.09 17.81
N ASN A 177 -1.21 14.81 18.06
CA ASN A 177 -0.59 14.33 19.28
C ASN A 177 0.54 13.35 18.96
N GLN A 178 1.52 13.20 19.88
CA GLN A 178 2.59 12.21 19.81
C GLN A 178 3.40 12.30 18.50
N PRO A 179 4.10 13.42 18.27
CA PRO A 179 4.88 13.64 17.04
C PRO A 179 5.95 12.58 16.78
N GLU A 180 6.40 11.85 17.80
CA GLU A 180 7.32 10.74 17.71
C GLU A 180 6.77 9.53 16.93
N LEU A 181 5.46 9.48 16.69
CA LEU A 181 4.82 8.41 15.92
C LEU A 181 4.72 8.68 14.41
N ASP A 182 5.34 9.73 13.89
CA ASP A 182 5.34 10.03 12.44
C ASP A 182 5.94 8.91 11.58
N GLY A 183 6.95 8.22 12.09
CA GLY A 183 7.70 7.22 11.36
C GLY A 183 8.49 7.83 10.18
N GLN A 184 8.74 7.04 9.14
CA GLN A 184 9.45 7.48 7.94
C GLN A 184 8.72 8.65 7.27
N TYR A 185 9.45 9.74 6.98
CA TYR A 185 8.86 10.96 6.42
C TYR A 185 8.28 10.75 5.01
N ARG A 186 9.00 10.04 4.13
CA ARG A 186 8.60 9.81 2.74
C ARG A 186 8.89 8.37 2.32
N LYS A 187 7.97 7.73 1.61
CA LYS A 187 8.12 6.35 1.13
C LYS A 187 7.29 6.05 -0.12
N ASP A 188 7.14 7.04 -0.98
CA ASP A 188 6.42 6.87 -2.24
C ASP A 188 7.22 6.08 -3.27
N VAL A 189 6.50 5.32 -4.08
CA VAL A 189 7.05 4.49 -5.14
C VAL A 189 6.51 4.92 -6.50
N SER A 190 7.30 4.69 -7.55
CA SER A 190 6.90 4.90 -8.94
C SER A 190 6.11 3.70 -9.45
N SER A 191 4.97 3.94 -10.10
CA SER A 191 4.20 2.93 -10.83
C SER A 191 4.41 3.01 -12.35
N GLU A 192 5.48 3.61 -12.79
CA GLU A 192 5.79 3.76 -14.22
C GLU A 192 5.82 2.41 -14.95
N LYS A 193 6.40 1.38 -14.31
CA LYS A 193 6.46 0.03 -14.87
C LYS A 193 5.07 -0.59 -15.00
N LEU A 194 4.22 -0.46 -13.99
CA LEU A 194 2.82 -0.89 -14.04
C LEU A 194 2.09 -0.19 -15.20
N LEU A 195 2.23 1.13 -15.32
CA LEU A 195 1.55 1.91 -16.36
C LEU A 195 2.08 1.65 -17.77
N LYS A 196 3.32 1.19 -17.93
CA LYS A 196 3.83 0.66 -19.20
C LYS A 196 3.18 -0.67 -19.57
N LEU A 197 2.93 -1.55 -18.58
CA LEU A 197 2.27 -2.84 -18.77
C LEU A 197 0.76 -2.70 -18.97
N MET A 198 0.15 -1.71 -18.33
CA MET A 198 -1.29 -1.45 -18.31
C MET A 198 -1.57 0.06 -18.58
N PRO A 199 -1.37 0.56 -19.81
CA PRO A 199 -1.41 2.00 -20.09
C PRO A 199 -2.77 2.66 -19.86
N ASP A 200 -3.84 1.89 -19.94
CA ASP A 200 -5.23 2.33 -19.72
C ASP A 200 -5.68 2.23 -18.26
N PHE A 201 -4.84 1.69 -17.37
CA PHE A 201 -5.20 1.52 -15.96
C PHE A 201 -5.38 2.86 -15.27
N LYS A 202 -6.50 3.01 -14.58
CA LYS A 202 -6.81 4.20 -13.78
C LYS A 202 -7.05 3.80 -12.34
N PHE A 203 -6.31 4.43 -11.45
CA PHE A 203 -6.52 4.30 -10.02
C PHE A 203 -7.77 5.06 -9.58
N THR A 204 -8.45 4.52 -8.58
CA THR A 204 -9.51 5.23 -7.85
C THR A 204 -8.90 6.45 -7.15
N SER A 205 -9.48 7.63 -7.37
CA SER A 205 -9.02 8.83 -6.67
C SER A 205 -9.26 8.71 -5.16
N PHE A 206 -8.44 9.42 -4.36
CA PHE A 206 -8.61 9.40 -2.90
C PHE A 206 -10.02 9.85 -2.49
N ARG A 207 -10.54 10.91 -3.11
CA ARG A 207 -11.92 11.42 -2.89
C ARG A 207 -12.99 10.37 -3.16
N GLU A 208 -12.89 9.68 -4.27
CA GLU A 208 -13.84 8.62 -4.60
C GLU A 208 -13.77 7.46 -3.61
N GLY A 209 -12.55 7.02 -3.27
CA GLY A 209 -12.36 5.94 -2.31
C GLY A 209 -12.88 6.27 -0.91
N VAL A 210 -12.62 7.46 -0.38
CA VAL A 210 -13.14 7.85 0.95
C VAL A 210 -14.67 7.97 0.95
N LYS A 211 -15.29 8.42 -0.15
CA LYS A 211 -16.77 8.41 -0.29
C LYS A 211 -17.34 7.00 -0.23
N ARG A 212 -16.68 6.04 -0.87
CA ARG A 212 -17.13 4.64 -0.86
C ARG A 212 -17.08 4.07 0.55
N VAL A 213 -15.95 4.22 1.24
CA VAL A 213 -15.78 3.77 2.63
C VAL A 213 -16.79 4.48 3.56
N TRP A 214 -16.99 5.79 3.39
CA TRP A 214 -17.92 6.57 4.21
C TRP A 214 -19.36 6.04 4.16
N LYS A 215 -19.82 5.62 2.97
CA LYS A 215 -21.16 5.05 2.78
C LYS A 215 -21.40 3.76 3.59
N THR A 216 -20.35 2.99 3.85
CA THR A 216 -20.47 1.74 4.62
C THR A 216 -20.41 1.96 6.14
N LEU A 217 -19.90 3.12 6.56
CA LEU A 217 -19.87 3.50 7.97
C LEU A 217 -21.22 4.09 8.43
N ASN A 218 -22.06 4.57 7.53
CA ASN A 218 -23.38 5.14 7.77
C ASN A 218 -24.48 4.14 7.50
#